data_7522090a95762eb82a5982635597c32e
#
_entry.id   7522090a95762eb82a5982635597c32e
#
_cell.length_a   1.000
_cell.length_b   1.000
_cell.length_c   1.000
_cell.angle_alpha   90.00
_cell.angle_beta   90.00
_cell.angle_gamma   90.00
#
_symmetry.space_group_name_H-M   'P 1'
#
loop_
_entity.id
_entity.type
_entity.pdbx_description
1 polymer ?
#
loop_
_entity_poly.entity_id
_entity_poly.type
_entity_poly.pdbx_seq_one_letter_code
_entity_poly.pdbx_strand_id
1 'polypeptide(L)'
;MVLAIRSRSSFVVGRYMWMVSWRIEIILMWMLVFKPSRFSGKELEHSPEVYYLMNKPSGVVSARKDKEHQTVIDLIRPEDQREGLYPVGRLDRDTEGLVLITNNGPLGFAMLHPRYHVAKTYYVEVNDALGPDAPAFFESGVVFEDGTVCQSAQLEILSSASDKSCARITISEGKFHQVKKMFLAYGVKVTYLKRIS
;
A
#
# COMPACT_ATOMS: atom_id res chain seq x y z
N MET A 1 -13.94 -0.86 3.69
CA MET A 1 -13.97 -0.59 5.14
C MET A 1 -12.75 0.24 5.48
N VAL A 2 -12.93 1.41 6.05
CA VAL A 2 -11.87 2.31 6.47
C VAL A 2 -11.69 2.17 7.97
N LEU A 3 -10.49 1.85 8.44
CA LEU A 3 -10.14 1.83 9.85
C LEU A 3 -9.44 3.14 10.20
N ALA A 4 -10.03 3.97 11.05
CA ALA A 4 -9.44 5.20 11.55
C ALA A 4 -8.70 4.96 12.87
N ILE A 5 -7.44 5.34 12.95
CA ILE A 5 -6.65 5.30 14.18
C ILE A 5 -6.48 6.75 14.64
N ARG A 6 -7.14 7.15 15.72
CA ARG A 6 -7.00 8.49 16.33
C ARG A 6 -5.96 8.46 17.45
N SER A 7 -5.02 9.38 17.43
CA SER A 7 -4.12 9.63 18.56
C SER A 7 -4.82 10.58 19.55
N ARG A 8 -5.59 10.05 20.46
CA ARG A 8 -5.86 10.50 21.86
C ARG A 8 -6.90 9.55 22.48
N SER A 9 -6.44 8.80 23.47
CA SER A 9 -7.17 8.17 24.58
C SER A 9 -8.66 7.83 24.37
N SER A 10 -8.95 6.80 23.58
CA SER A 10 -9.98 5.81 23.82
C SER A 10 -9.92 4.74 22.73
N PHE A 11 -9.32 3.64 23.09
CA PHE A 11 -9.34 2.42 22.24
C PHE A 11 -10.76 1.84 22.28
N VAL A 12 -11.46 1.89 21.14
CA VAL A 12 -12.55 0.96 20.89
C VAL A 12 -12.00 -0.08 19.93
N VAL A 13 -11.54 -1.19 20.50
CA VAL A 13 -11.11 -2.36 19.73
C VAL A 13 -12.35 -3.13 19.31
N GLY A 14 -12.80 -2.91 18.09
CA GLY A 14 -13.80 -3.76 17.43
C GLY A 14 -13.17 -5.11 17.09
N ARG A 15 -13.84 -6.16 17.45
CA ARG A 15 -13.55 -7.60 17.41
C ARG A 15 -13.22 -8.14 16.02
N TYR A 16 -11.99 -7.90 15.48
CA TYR A 16 -11.36 -8.66 14.38
C TYR A 16 -9.83 -8.52 14.45
N MET A 17 -9.25 -9.08 15.53
CA MET A 17 -7.81 -9.06 15.77
C MET A 17 -7.25 -10.48 15.67
N TRP A 18 -7.09 -10.96 14.44
CA TRP A 18 -6.22 -12.11 14.18
C TRP A 18 -5.49 -11.87 12.84
N MET A 19 -4.17 -11.77 12.91
CA MET A 19 -3.22 -11.79 11.79
C MET A 19 -2.61 -10.46 11.29
N VAL A 20 -2.33 -9.47 12.15
CA VAL A 20 -1.39 -8.38 11.78
C VAL A 20 -0.51 -8.04 13.00
N SER A 21 0.30 -9.00 13.46
CA SER A 21 0.86 -8.92 14.81
C SER A 21 2.27 -8.33 14.96
N TRP A 22 3.05 -7.96 13.95
CA TRP A 22 4.44 -7.56 14.20
C TRP A 22 4.92 -6.24 13.59
N ARG A 23 4.15 -5.59 12.72
CA ARG A 23 4.55 -4.31 12.08
C ARG A 23 3.78 -3.09 12.55
N ILE A 24 2.64 -3.27 13.18
CA ILE A 24 1.84 -2.17 13.76
C ILE A 24 2.52 -1.60 15.02
N GLU A 25 3.25 -2.40 15.77
CA GLU A 25 3.94 -1.95 17.00
C GLU A 25 5.03 -0.91 16.71
N ILE A 26 5.74 -1.01 15.59
CA ILE A 26 6.76 -0.02 15.21
C ILE A 26 6.10 1.33 14.86
N ILE A 27 4.94 1.31 14.22
CA ILE A 27 4.17 2.53 13.89
C ILE A 27 3.61 3.16 15.17
N LEU A 28 3.11 2.35 16.11
CA LEU A 28 2.62 2.83 17.41
C LEU A 28 3.74 3.39 18.29
N MET A 29 4.94 2.83 18.26
CA MET A 29 6.08 3.32 19.04
C MET A 29 6.55 4.70 18.56
N TRP A 30 6.44 5.01 17.26
CA TRP A 30 6.73 6.34 16.71
C TRP A 30 5.66 7.39 17.06
N MET A 31 4.42 6.98 17.26
CA MET A 31 3.31 7.87 17.63
C MET A 31 3.40 8.45 19.05
N LEU A 32 4.18 7.82 19.95
CA LEU A 32 4.31 8.23 21.36
C LEU A 32 5.35 9.33 21.59
N VAL A 33 6.12 9.76 20.60
CA VAL A 33 7.29 10.64 20.79
C VAL A 33 7.02 12.12 20.47
N PHE A 34 5.91 12.50 19.85
CA PHE A 34 5.66 13.91 19.52
C PHE A 34 5.02 14.68 20.66
N LYS A 35 5.86 15.46 21.39
CA LYS A 35 5.41 16.48 22.35
C LYS A 35 4.79 17.67 21.61
N PRO A 36 3.75 18.32 22.18
CA PRO A 36 3.19 19.54 21.61
C PRO A 36 4.28 20.62 21.51
N SER A 37 4.48 21.14 20.30
CA SER A 37 5.45 22.22 20.06
C SER A 37 4.85 23.54 20.50
N ARG A 38 5.55 24.32 21.35
CA ARG A 38 5.20 25.67 21.75
C ARG A 38 6.08 26.67 21.01
N PHE A 39 5.48 27.66 20.38
CA PHE A 39 6.19 28.81 19.84
C PHE A 39 5.70 30.06 20.53
N SER A 40 6.62 30.84 21.14
CA SER A 40 6.32 32.08 21.85
C SER A 40 5.21 31.96 22.93
N GLY A 41 5.19 30.85 23.69
CA GLY A 41 4.22 30.61 24.76
C GLY A 41 2.82 30.17 24.30
N LYS A 42 2.51 30.17 23.00
CA LYS A 42 1.27 29.63 22.45
C LYS A 42 1.48 28.20 22.00
N GLU A 43 0.60 27.28 22.41
CA GLU A 43 0.52 25.96 21.77
C GLU A 43 0.18 26.17 20.30
N LEU A 44 1.04 25.63 19.42
CA LEU A 44 0.68 25.53 18.02
C LEU A 44 -0.48 24.52 17.95
N GLU A 45 -1.65 24.99 17.59
CA GLU A 45 -2.77 24.12 17.24
C GLU A 45 -2.38 23.32 16.01
N HIS A 46 -1.73 22.18 16.24
CA HIS A 46 -1.58 21.20 15.19
C HIS A 46 -2.96 20.57 14.95
N SER A 47 -3.46 20.69 13.74
CA SER A 47 -4.51 19.79 13.28
C SER A 47 -4.04 18.36 13.61
N PRO A 48 -4.80 17.59 14.38
CA PRO A 48 -4.34 16.29 14.85
C PRO A 48 -4.00 15.41 13.66
N GLU A 49 -2.81 14.80 13.69
CA GLU A 49 -2.44 13.83 12.68
C GLU A 49 -3.41 12.65 12.72
N VAL A 50 -3.85 12.23 11.57
CA VAL A 50 -4.78 11.12 11.42
C VAL A 50 -4.23 10.08 10.46
N TYR A 51 -4.61 8.83 10.69
CA TYR A 51 -4.14 7.67 9.94
C TYR A 51 -5.31 6.78 9.61
N TYR A 52 -5.58 6.59 8.33
CA TYR A 52 -6.64 5.73 7.83
C TYR A 52 -6.02 4.59 7.04
N LEU A 53 -6.30 3.36 7.45
CA LEU A 53 -5.99 2.19 6.66
C LEU A 53 -7.23 1.79 5.86
N MET A 54 -7.13 1.90 4.55
CA MET A 54 -8.22 1.63 3.62
C MET A 54 -7.93 0.34 2.83
N ASN A 55 -8.93 -0.52 2.71
CA ASN A 55 -8.96 -1.52 1.65
C ASN A 55 -9.57 -0.85 0.42
N LYS A 56 -8.70 -0.32 -0.47
CA LYS A 56 -9.12 0.40 -1.68
C LYS A 56 -9.92 -0.54 -2.59
N PRO A 57 -11.11 -0.16 -3.03
CA PRO A 57 -11.84 -0.92 -4.04
C PRO A 57 -11.28 -0.67 -5.45
N SER A 58 -11.62 -1.53 -6.39
CA SER A 58 -11.38 -1.29 -7.82
C SER A 58 -12.16 -0.08 -8.31
N GLY A 59 -11.69 0.58 -9.36
CA GLY A 59 -12.33 1.74 -9.99
C GLY A 59 -11.95 3.10 -9.39
N VAL A 60 -11.34 3.13 -8.20
CA VAL A 60 -10.97 4.34 -7.45
C VAL A 60 -9.50 4.66 -7.62
N VAL A 61 -9.14 5.94 -7.76
CA VAL A 61 -7.74 6.37 -7.93
C VAL A 61 -7.09 6.77 -6.61
N SER A 62 -5.79 6.48 -6.48
CA SER A 62 -4.95 6.88 -5.34
C SER A 62 -4.46 8.31 -5.52
N ALA A 63 -5.35 9.29 -5.36
CA ALA A 63 -5.07 10.72 -5.48
C ALA A 63 -5.78 11.52 -4.39
N ARG A 64 -5.35 12.77 -4.19
CA ARG A 64 -6.06 13.72 -3.30
C ARG A 64 -7.32 14.28 -3.97
N LYS A 65 -7.23 14.55 -5.27
CA LYS A 65 -8.32 15.04 -6.12
C LYS A 65 -8.10 14.50 -7.53
N ASP A 66 -9.18 14.23 -8.22
CA ASP A 66 -9.19 13.85 -9.62
C ASP A 66 -10.41 14.49 -10.29
N LYS A 67 -10.35 14.79 -11.59
CA LYS A 67 -11.44 15.46 -12.32
C LYS A 67 -12.47 14.48 -12.90
N GLU A 68 -12.03 13.24 -13.13
CA GLU A 68 -12.82 12.24 -13.88
C GLU A 68 -13.20 11.04 -13.02
N HIS A 69 -12.43 10.77 -11.96
CA HIS A 69 -12.57 9.55 -11.19
C HIS A 69 -12.67 9.84 -9.69
N GLN A 70 -13.46 9.02 -9.00
CA GLN A 70 -13.52 9.02 -7.55
C GLN A 70 -12.15 8.68 -6.96
N THR A 71 -11.75 9.40 -5.92
CA THR A 71 -10.47 9.23 -5.24
C THR A 71 -10.61 8.45 -3.94
N VAL A 72 -9.51 7.95 -3.41
CA VAL A 72 -9.47 7.34 -2.08
C VAL A 72 -9.86 8.32 -0.97
N ILE A 73 -9.70 9.62 -1.17
CA ILE A 73 -10.11 10.64 -0.20
C ILE A 73 -11.63 10.81 -0.19
N ASP A 74 -12.28 10.72 -1.34
CA ASP A 74 -13.74 10.83 -1.46
C ASP A 74 -14.49 9.67 -0.77
N LEU A 75 -13.79 8.56 -0.50
CA LEU A 75 -14.33 7.40 0.24
C LEU A 75 -14.28 7.58 1.77
N ILE A 76 -13.58 8.60 2.27
CA ILE A 76 -13.54 8.91 3.69
C ILE A 76 -14.81 9.66 4.05
N ARG A 77 -15.48 9.24 5.12
CA ARG A 77 -16.70 9.90 5.58
C ARG A 77 -16.47 11.39 5.85
N PRO A 78 -17.42 12.29 5.55
CA PRO A 78 -17.25 13.72 5.73
C PRO A 78 -16.79 14.11 7.15
N GLU A 79 -17.34 13.46 8.18
CA GLU A 79 -16.97 13.69 9.58
C GLU A 79 -15.53 13.30 9.93
N ASP A 80 -14.95 12.38 9.16
CA ASP A 80 -13.58 11.89 9.33
C ASP A 80 -12.58 12.61 8.41
N GLN A 81 -13.04 13.42 7.45
CA GLN A 81 -12.14 14.18 6.59
C GLN A 81 -11.36 15.22 7.38
N ARG A 82 -10.09 15.37 7.04
CA ARG A 82 -9.17 16.36 7.62
C ARG A 82 -8.40 17.05 6.51
N GLU A 83 -8.00 18.27 6.79
CA GLU A 83 -7.13 19.01 5.89
C GLU A 83 -5.79 18.28 5.69
N GLY A 84 -5.25 18.35 4.49
CA GLY A 84 -3.93 17.80 4.20
C GLY A 84 -3.89 16.29 3.96
N LEU A 85 -5.01 15.56 4.00
CA LEU A 85 -5.04 14.12 3.73
C LEU A 85 -4.49 13.78 2.34
N TYR A 86 -3.68 12.72 2.29
CA TYR A 86 -3.16 12.16 1.05
C TYR A 86 -2.87 10.66 1.21
N PRO A 87 -2.94 9.87 0.12
CA PRO A 87 -2.55 8.47 0.14
C PRO A 87 -1.02 8.32 0.19
N VAL A 88 -0.53 7.47 1.09
CA VAL A 88 0.89 7.09 1.17
C VAL A 88 1.16 5.98 0.15
N GLY A 89 1.68 6.38 -0.99
CA GLY A 89 1.84 5.53 -2.16
C GLY A 89 0.58 5.42 -3.01
N ARG A 90 0.71 4.71 -4.10
CA ARG A 90 -0.33 4.60 -5.12
C ARG A 90 -0.59 3.13 -5.45
N LEU A 91 -1.85 2.81 -5.63
CA LEU A 91 -2.33 1.63 -6.35
C LEU A 91 -3.00 2.11 -7.64
N ASP A 92 -2.89 1.33 -8.67
CA ASP A 92 -3.59 1.57 -9.93
C ASP A 92 -5.10 1.59 -9.69
N ARG A 93 -5.85 2.18 -10.61
CA ARG A 93 -7.30 2.32 -10.49
C ARG A 93 -8.01 0.97 -10.30
N ASP A 94 -7.59 -0.04 -11.03
CA ASP A 94 -8.14 -1.40 -10.99
C ASP A 94 -7.50 -2.30 -9.93
N THR A 95 -6.40 -1.87 -9.30
CA THR A 95 -5.74 -2.60 -8.21
C THR A 95 -6.43 -2.32 -6.88
N GLU A 96 -6.71 -3.37 -6.13
CA GLU A 96 -7.35 -3.31 -4.83
C GLU A 96 -6.36 -3.38 -3.66
N GLY A 97 -6.87 -3.24 -2.43
CA GLY A 97 -6.16 -3.58 -1.21
C GLY A 97 -5.65 -2.40 -0.40
N LEU A 98 -4.63 -2.63 0.41
CA LEU A 98 -4.23 -1.74 1.47
C LEU A 98 -3.62 -0.43 0.97
N VAL A 99 -4.22 0.70 1.38
CA VAL A 99 -3.68 2.06 1.21
C VAL A 99 -3.71 2.77 2.56
N LEU A 100 -2.57 3.29 2.99
CA LEU A 100 -2.50 4.21 4.11
C LEU A 100 -2.81 5.62 3.62
N ILE A 101 -3.70 6.33 4.33
CA ILE A 101 -4.03 7.73 4.08
C ILE A 101 -3.74 8.51 5.36
N THR A 102 -3.04 9.62 5.26
CA THR A 102 -2.66 10.45 6.41
C THR A 102 -2.46 11.91 6.00
N ASN A 103 -2.42 12.81 6.97
CA ASN A 103 -1.93 14.18 6.82
C ASN A 103 -0.50 14.35 7.40
N ASN A 104 0.14 13.28 7.90
CA ASN A 104 1.51 13.30 8.41
C ASN A 104 2.52 13.22 7.25
N GLY A 105 3.06 14.36 6.83
CA GLY A 105 4.06 14.47 5.76
C GLY A 105 5.35 13.70 6.02
N PRO A 106 6.02 13.88 7.18
CA PRO A 106 7.23 13.15 7.54
C PRO A 106 7.08 11.63 7.49
N LEU A 107 5.97 11.07 8.01
CA LEU A 107 5.72 9.63 7.96
C LEU A 107 5.57 9.15 6.51
N GLY A 108 4.75 9.83 5.72
CA GLY A 108 4.54 9.45 4.33
C GLY A 108 5.83 9.52 3.51
N PHE A 109 6.66 10.55 3.74
CA PHE A 109 7.98 10.63 3.13
C PHE A 109 8.86 9.44 3.51
N ALA A 110 8.96 9.11 4.80
CA ALA A 110 9.75 7.98 5.27
C ALA A 110 9.28 6.65 4.65
N MET A 111 7.96 6.43 4.55
CA MET A 111 7.41 5.20 3.99
C MET A 111 7.61 5.07 2.47
N LEU A 112 7.67 6.20 1.75
CA LEU A 112 7.78 6.21 0.27
C LEU A 112 9.21 6.34 -0.21
N HIS A 113 10.12 6.83 0.62
CA HIS A 113 11.48 7.11 0.23
C HIS A 113 12.23 5.81 -0.15
N PRO A 114 12.84 5.72 -1.34
CA PRO A 114 13.46 4.50 -1.84
C PRO A 114 14.51 3.89 -0.90
N ARG A 115 15.20 4.73 -0.10
CA ARG A 115 16.24 4.30 0.85
C ARG A 115 15.72 3.32 1.90
N TYR A 116 14.44 3.37 2.26
CA TYR A 116 13.89 2.53 3.33
C TYR A 116 13.32 1.20 2.84
N HIS A 117 13.22 1.01 1.53
CA HIS A 117 12.85 -0.27 0.89
C HIS A 117 11.64 -0.96 1.56
N VAL A 118 10.60 -0.20 1.91
CA VAL A 118 9.40 -0.76 2.55
C VAL A 118 8.78 -1.82 1.66
N ALA A 119 8.80 -3.05 2.12
CA ALA A 119 8.26 -4.18 1.38
C ALA A 119 6.73 -4.07 1.23
N LYS A 120 6.23 -4.49 0.07
CA LYS A 120 4.82 -4.51 -0.28
C LYS A 120 4.49 -5.88 -0.86
N THR A 121 3.50 -6.55 -0.27
CA THR A 121 3.08 -7.87 -0.73
C THR A 121 1.74 -7.78 -1.43
N TYR A 122 1.65 -8.40 -2.59
CA TYR A 122 0.45 -8.46 -3.40
C TYR A 122 -0.01 -9.90 -3.59
N TYR A 123 -1.31 -10.12 -3.51
CA TYR A 123 -1.97 -11.29 -4.07
C TYR A 123 -2.26 -11.02 -5.54
N VAL A 124 -1.93 -11.96 -6.40
CA VAL A 124 -1.99 -11.84 -7.85
C VAL A 124 -2.71 -13.05 -8.43
N GLU A 125 -3.59 -12.81 -9.38
CA GLU A 125 -4.12 -13.84 -10.27
C GLU A 125 -3.67 -13.55 -11.70
N VAL A 126 -3.27 -14.60 -12.42
CA VAL A 126 -2.83 -14.53 -13.81
C VAL A 126 -3.60 -15.52 -14.68
N ASN A 127 -3.62 -15.28 -15.97
CA ASN A 127 -4.42 -15.99 -16.96
C ASN A 127 -3.79 -17.29 -17.50
N ASP A 128 -2.67 -17.73 -16.92
CA ASP A 128 -1.94 -18.90 -17.41
C ASP A 128 -1.16 -19.58 -16.28
N ALA A 129 -0.53 -20.71 -16.56
CA ALA A 129 0.28 -21.46 -15.62
C ALA A 129 1.55 -20.68 -15.22
N LEU A 130 1.89 -20.73 -13.94
CA LEU A 130 3.21 -20.31 -13.44
C LEU A 130 4.09 -21.57 -13.28
N GLY A 131 5.18 -21.61 -14.04
CA GLY A 131 6.14 -22.71 -13.98
C GLY A 131 6.97 -22.71 -12.68
N PRO A 132 7.66 -23.82 -12.39
CA PRO A 132 8.54 -23.92 -11.21
C PRO A 132 9.75 -22.98 -11.29
N ASP A 133 10.08 -22.45 -12.46
CA ASP A 133 11.11 -21.46 -12.74
C ASP A 133 10.70 -20.03 -12.37
N ALA A 134 9.39 -19.75 -12.25
CA ALA A 134 8.90 -18.39 -11.98
C ALA A 134 9.53 -17.74 -10.73
N PRO A 135 9.64 -18.40 -9.56
CA PRO A 135 10.28 -17.76 -8.40
C PRO A 135 11.70 -17.29 -8.69
N ALA A 136 12.52 -18.10 -9.36
CA ALA A 136 13.88 -17.74 -9.72
C ALA A 136 13.94 -16.59 -10.72
N PHE A 137 13.03 -16.56 -11.71
CA PHE A 137 12.90 -15.46 -12.65
C PHE A 137 12.62 -14.12 -11.95
N PHE A 138 11.68 -14.07 -11.00
CA PHE A 138 11.36 -12.85 -10.26
C PHE A 138 12.48 -12.45 -9.28
N GLU A 139 13.17 -13.42 -8.68
CA GLU A 139 14.27 -13.18 -7.77
C GLU A 139 15.51 -12.60 -8.48
N SER A 140 15.77 -12.96 -9.73
CA SER A 140 16.91 -12.47 -10.51
C SER A 140 16.82 -10.98 -10.86
N GLY A 141 15.67 -10.36 -10.68
CA GLY A 141 15.40 -8.98 -11.12
C GLY A 141 14.89 -8.94 -12.57
N VAL A 142 13.62 -8.60 -12.71
CA VAL A 142 12.93 -8.58 -14.01
C VAL A 142 13.33 -7.36 -14.82
N VAL A 143 13.63 -7.53 -16.11
CA VAL A 143 13.90 -6.45 -17.05
C VAL A 143 12.66 -6.23 -17.91
N PHE A 144 12.18 -4.98 -17.97
CA PHE A 144 11.04 -4.60 -18.81
C PHE A 144 11.47 -4.38 -20.27
N GLU A 145 10.52 -4.36 -21.19
CA GLU A 145 10.78 -4.07 -22.62
C GLU A 145 11.47 -2.74 -22.87
N ASP A 146 11.22 -1.74 -22.00
CA ASP A 146 11.86 -0.42 -22.06
C ASP A 146 13.30 -0.39 -21.47
N GLY A 147 13.84 -1.55 -21.11
CA GLY A 147 15.15 -1.68 -20.48
C GLY A 147 15.18 -1.39 -18.98
N THR A 148 14.06 -1.05 -18.36
CA THR A 148 13.98 -0.81 -16.92
C THR A 148 14.25 -2.09 -16.14
N VAL A 149 15.26 -2.10 -15.28
CA VAL A 149 15.62 -3.23 -14.42
C VAL A 149 14.90 -3.10 -13.08
N CYS A 150 14.18 -4.12 -12.65
CA CYS A 150 13.57 -4.21 -11.34
C CYS A 150 14.54 -4.79 -10.31
N GLN A 151 14.34 -4.44 -9.04
CA GLN A 151 14.97 -5.14 -7.93
C GLN A 151 14.41 -6.56 -7.82
N SER A 152 15.17 -7.43 -7.14
CA SER A 152 14.74 -8.78 -6.78
C SER A 152 13.37 -8.76 -6.11
N ALA A 153 12.48 -9.66 -6.52
CA ALA A 153 11.17 -9.85 -5.94
C ALA A 153 10.98 -11.30 -5.49
N GLN A 154 10.29 -11.49 -4.37
CA GLN A 154 9.96 -12.82 -3.87
C GLN A 154 8.60 -13.25 -4.41
N LEU A 155 8.53 -14.39 -5.09
CA LEU A 155 7.30 -14.97 -5.59
C LEU A 155 7.01 -16.29 -4.87
N GLU A 156 5.80 -16.42 -4.32
CA GLU A 156 5.23 -17.65 -3.78
C GLU A 156 4.05 -18.08 -4.65
N ILE A 157 4.15 -19.20 -5.33
CA ILE A 157 3.04 -19.77 -6.13
C ILE A 157 2.09 -20.46 -5.16
N LEU A 158 0.83 -20.02 -5.13
CA LEU A 158 -0.22 -20.60 -4.29
C LEU A 158 -0.98 -21.72 -5.01
N SER A 159 -1.22 -21.51 -6.30
CA SER A 159 -1.80 -22.51 -7.20
C SER A 159 -1.39 -22.21 -8.63
N SER A 160 -1.26 -23.25 -9.46
CA SER A 160 -0.93 -23.10 -10.88
C SER A 160 -1.79 -24.04 -11.71
N ALA A 161 -2.48 -23.48 -12.71
CA ALA A 161 -3.26 -24.18 -13.71
C ALA A 161 -3.19 -23.45 -15.05
N SER A 162 -3.50 -24.13 -16.15
CA SER A 162 -3.36 -23.61 -17.51
C SER A 162 -4.27 -22.44 -17.86
N ASP A 163 -5.32 -22.22 -17.09
CA ASP A 163 -6.31 -21.15 -17.29
C ASP A 163 -6.23 -20.06 -16.22
N LYS A 164 -5.63 -20.39 -15.07
CA LYS A 164 -5.52 -19.46 -13.95
C LYS A 164 -4.47 -19.93 -12.93
N SER A 165 -3.58 -19.04 -12.56
CA SER A 165 -2.68 -19.25 -11.42
C SER A 165 -2.83 -18.13 -10.39
N CYS A 166 -2.56 -18.46 -9.14
CA CYS A 166 -2.56 -17.52 -8.02
C CYS A 166 -1.19 -17.51 -7.36
N ALA A 167 -0.71 -16.33 -6.99
CA ALA A 167 0.58 -16.16 -6.34
C ALA A 167 0.56 -15.00 -5.33
N ARG A 168 1.58 -14.97 -4.45
CA ARG A 168 1.96 -13.79 -3.70
C ARG A 168 3.29 -13.28 -4.22
N ILE A 169 3.38 -11.97 -4.45
CA ILE A 169 4.62 -11.32 -4.83
C ILE A 169 4.96 -10.22 -3.83
N THR A 170 6.21 -10.20 -3.35
CA THR A 170 6.72 -9.16 -2.47
C THR A 170 7.81 -8.37 -3.19
N ILE A 171 7.63 -7.05 -3.27
CA ILE A 171 8.56 -6.09 -3.86
C ILE A 171 8.92 -5.00 -2.84
N SER A 172 10.13 -4.44 -2.95
CA SER A 172 10.65 -3.36 -2.09
C SER A 172 10.71 -1.99 -2.77
N GLU A 173 10.29 -1.90 -4.02
CA GLU A 173 10.23 -0.68 -4.83
C GLU A 173 8.81 -0.43 -5.36
N GLY A 174 8.61 0.59 -6.20
CA GLY A 174 7.28 0.90 -6.76
C GLY A 174 7.40 1.67 -8.07
N LYS A 175 7.69 0.97 -9.17
CA LYS A 175 7.68 1.53 -10.52
C LYS A 175 6.24 1.53 -11.09
N PHE A 176 6.04 2.30 -12.14
CA PHE A 176 4.74 2.40 -12.80
C PHE A 176 4.27 1.04 -13.33
N HIS A 177 3.10 0.58 -12.86
CA HIS A 177 2.49 -0.72 -13.17
C HIS A 177 3.45 -1.92 -12.93
N GLN A 178 4.34 -1.83 -11.95
CA GLN A 178 5.47 -2.74 -11.79
C GLN A 178 5.06 -4.20 -11.77
N VAL A 179 4.16 -4.61 -10.87
CA VAL A 179 3.75 -6.01 -10.74
C VAL A 179 3.17 -6.54 -12.06
N LYS A 180 2.30 -5.76 -12.71
CA LYS A 180 1.70 -6.16 -14.00
C LYS A 180 2.75 -6.34 -15.09
N LYS A 181 3.71 -5.41 -15.19
CA LYS A 181 4.82 -5.50 -16.16
C LYS A 181 5.77 -6.66 -15.86
N MET A 182 6.03 -6.97 -14.60
CA MET A 182 6.87 -8.11 -14.21
C MET A 182 6.26 -9.43 -14.67
N PHE A 183 4.96 -9.64 -14.45
CA PHE A 183 4.27 -10.85 -14.93
C PHE A 183 4.16 -10.87 -16.45
N LEU A 184 3.97 -9.72 -17.10
CA LEU A 184 3.98 -9.64 -18.57
C LEU A 184 5.33 -10.02 -19.15
N ALA A 185 6.44 -9.60 -18.53
CA ALA A 185 7.80 -9.99 -18.93
C ALA A 185 8.07 -11.50 -18.71
N TYR A 186 7.40 -12.14 -17.78
CA TYR A 186 7.42 -13.60 -17.62
C TYR A 186 6.56 -14.31 -18.68
N GLY A 187 5.68 -13.60 -19.38
CA GLY A 187 4.84 -14.14 -20.46
C GLY A 187 3.37 -14.35 -20.07
N VAL A 188 2.93 -13.93 -18.87
CA VAL A 188 1.54 -14.08 -18.41
C VAL A 188 0.91 -12.73 -18.06
N LYS A 189 -0.41 -12.63 -18.14
CA LYS A 189 -1.16 -11.40 -17.88
C LYS A 189 -1.83 -11.45 -16.51
N VAL A 190 -1.64 -10.40 -15.70
CA VAL A 190 -2.36 -10.21 -14.43
C VAL A 190 -3.82 -9.90 -14.71
N THR A 191 -4.71 -10.70 -14.15
CA THR A 191 -6.18 -10.56 -14.22
C THR A 191 -6.78 -9.96 -12.97
N TYR A 192 -6.14 -10.18 -11.82
CA TYR A 192 -6.52 -9.57 -10.54
C TYR A 192 -5.28 -9.23 -9.70
N LEU A 193 -5.30 -8.08 -9.06
CA LEU A 193 -4.18 -7.60 -8.22
C LEU A 193 -4.71 -6.93 -6.95
N LYS A 194 -4.21 -7.38 -5.80
CA LYS A 194 -4.59 -6.84 -4.50
C LYS A 194 -3.39 -6.71 -3.58
N ARG A 195 -3.12 -5.51 -3.06
CA ARG A 195 -2.10 -5.33 -2.02
C ARG A 195 -2.61 -5.82 -0.68
N ILE A 196 -1.89 -6.75 -0.06
CA ILE A 196 -2.26 -7.40 1.21
C ILE A 196 -1.36 -6.99 2.38
N SER A 197 -0.18 -6.37 2.08
CA SER A 197 0.74 -5.84 3.09
C SER A 197 1.53 -4.65 2.56
#